data_635a72a09434d7b430b030443f3cf60e
#
_entry.id   635a72a09434d7b430b030443f3cf60e
#
_cell.length_a   1.000
_cell.length_b   1.000
_cell.length_c   1.000
_cell.angle_alpha   90.00
_cell.angle_beta   90.00
_cell.angle_gamma   90.00
#
_symmetry.space_group_name_H-M   'P 1'
#
loop_
_entity.id
_entity.type
_entity.pdbx_description
1 polymer ?
#
loop_
_entity_poly.entity_id
_entity_poly.type
_entity_poly.pdbx_seq_one_letter_code
_entity_poly.pdbx_strand_id
1 'polypeptide(L)'
;MFDSRSIAPFARRLRMISFDDAQALLVEFVKPLGTEYLPLEDCRRRVLAEDVHALVASPRRDVSAMDGYALRDADAEVGAHFRVVGESFAGGELPPEIGTGDAVRIFTGASLPKGANRVVMQENCRADGSVMVIVAPFGPGWHVRKAGSDFGKGDLLLAKGHLLDPQAMVTLAAADR
;
A
#
# COMPACT_ATOMS: atom_id res chain seq x y z
N MET A 1 -22.88 52.25 57.06
CA MET A 1 -23.58 52.92 55.92
C MET A 1 -23.02 52.31 54.64
N PHE A 2 -23.59 51.19 54.23
CA PHE A 2 -23.15 50.45 53.03
C PHE A 2 -24.00 50.96 51.86
N ASP A 3 -23.32 51.50 50.87
CA ASP A 3 -23.94 52.04 49.67
C ASP A 3 -24.44 50.84 48.76
N SER A 4 -25.75 50.74 48.64
CA SER A 4 -26.48 49.71 47.90
C SER A 4 -26.75 50.15 46.47
N ARG A 5 -25.70 50.54 45.71
CA ARG A 5 -25.87 50.85 44.29
C ARG A 5 -24.94 50.05 43.43
N SER A 6 -25.57 49.33 42.55
CA SER A 6 -25.04 48.73 41.32
C SER A 6 -24.79 47.25 41.35
N ILE A 7 -25.87 46.48 41.53
CA ILE A 7 -25.92 45.19 40.81
C ILE A 7 -26.80 45.42 39.60
N ALA A 8 -26.18 45.86 38.50
CA ALA A 8 -26.85 45.87 37.20
C ALA A 8 -27.22 44.43 36.84
N PRO A 9 -28.46 44.15 36.43
CA PRO A 9 -28.86 42.81 36.10
C PRO A 9 -28.15 42.37 34.82
N PHE A 10 -27.29 41.39 34.95
CA PHE A 10 -26.73 40.61 33.82
C PHE A 10 -27.82 39.72 33.22
N ALA A 11 -28.98 40.31 32.89
CA ALA A 11 -30.04 39.72 32.13
C ALA A 11 -29.78 39.98 30.64
N ARG A 12 -28.60 39.59 30.15
CA ARG A 12 -28.44 39.35 28.72
C ARG A 12 -29.37 38.18 28.41
N ARG A 13 -30.54 38.47 27.79
CA ARG A 13 -31.41 37.44 27.22
C ARG A 13 -30.49 36.52 26.42
N LEU A 14 -30.25 35.30 26.90
CA LEU A 14 -29.58 34.26 26.15
C LEU A 14 -30.51 33.96 24.98
N ARG A 15 -30.26 34.62 23.86
CA ARG A 15 -30.95 34.30 22.60
C ARG A 15 -30.41 32.95 22.17
N MET A 16 -31.28 31.94 22.20
CA MET A 16 -30.95 30.65 21.61
C MET A 16 -30.65 30.89 20.13
N ILE A 17 -29.49 30.43 19.70
CA ILE A 17 -29.10 30.42 18.29
C ILE A 17 -29.50 29.09 17.65
N SER A 18 -29.72 29.06 16.34
CA SER A 18 -29.97 27.82 15.61
C SER A 18 -28.74 26.92 15.62
N PHE A 19 -28.91 25.63 15.32
CA PHE A 19 -27.78 24.72 15.16
C PHE A 19 -26.82 25.20 14.05
N ASP A 20 -27.36 25.67 12.94
CA ASP A 20 -26.59 26.16 11.81
C ASP A 20 -25.78 27.42 12.18
N ASP A 21 -26.38 28.36 12.91
CA ASP A 21 -25.66 29.55 13.42
C ASP A 21 -24.53 29.16 14.37
N ALA A 22 -24.78 28.19 15.26
CA ALA A 22 -23.76 27.69 16.19
C ALA A 22 -22.60 27.02 15.43
N GLN A 23 -22.89 26.23 14.41
CA GLN A 23 -21.89 25.60 13.59
C GLN A 23 -21.07 26.63 12.78
N ALA A 24 -21.72 27.65 12.22
CA ALA A 24 -21.05 28.74 11.53
C ALA A 24 -20.08 29.49 12.44
N LEU A 25 -20.50 29.80 13.68
CA LEU A 25 -19.64 30.42 14.68
C LEU A 25 -18.45 29.54 15.04
N LEU A 26 -18.62 28.23 15.19
CA LEU A 26 -17.51 27.33 15.46
C LEU A 26 -16.47 27.36 14.33
N VAL A 27 -16.91 27.32 13.08
CA VAL A 27 -16.02 27.41 11.91
C VAL A 27 -15.28 28.75 11.88
N GLU A 28 -15.93 29.86 12.28
CA GLU A 28 -15.31 31.18 12.31
C GLU A 28 -14.24 31.30 13.41
N PHE A 29 -14.51 30.77 14.59
CA PHE A 29 -13.63 30.95 15.76
C PHE A 29 -12.57 29.85 15.91
N VAL A 30 -12.80 28.63 15.41
CA VAL A 30 -11.82 27.55 15.48
C VAL A 30 -10.78 27.72 14.37
N LYS A 31 -9.53 27.86 14.77
CA LYS A 31 -8.40 27.96 13.84
C LYS A 31 -7.44 26.80 14.07
N PRO A 32 -6.79 26.28 13.01
CA PRO A 32 -5.73 25.30 13.16
C PRO A 32 -4.63 25.81 14.11
N LEU A 33 -4.08 24.90 14.92
CA LEU A 33 -3.03 25.23 15.89
C LEU A 33 -1.64 25.42 15.28
N GLY A 34 -1.49 25.20 13.99
CA GLY A 34 -0.22 25.20 13.28
C GLY A 34 0.16 23.80 12.81
N THR A 35 1.38 23.66 12.28
CA THR A 35 1.89 22.40 11.74
C THR A 35 3.17 21.99 12.44
N GLU A 36 3.41 20.69 12.53
CA GLU A 36 4.60 20.08 13.10
C GLU A 36 5.06 18.92 12.21
N TYR A 37 6.34 18.56 12.31
CA TYR A 37 6.89 17.35 11.69
C TYR A 37 7.11 16.29 12.75
N LEU A 38 6.56 15.10 12.53
CA LEU A 38 6.62 13.99 13.47
C LEU A 38 7.09 12.72 12.76
N PRO A 39 7.78 11.81 13.48
CA PRO A 39 7.96 10.45 13.02
C PRO A 39 6.63 9.77 12.74
N LEU A 40 6.59 8.83 11.78
CA LEU A 40 5.34 8.19 11.35
C LEU A 40 4.57 7.57 12.54
N GLU A 41 5.26 6.91 13.47
CA GLU A 41 4.68 6.27 14.66
C GLU A 41 3.91 7.24 15.57
N ASP A 42 4.25 8.53 15.55
CA ASP A 42 3.64 9.56 16.38
C ASP A 42 2.51 10.33 15.64
N CYS A 43 2.30 10.03 14.35
CA CYS A 43 1.35 10.75 13.51
C CYS A 43 -0.12 10.34 13.73
N ARG A 44 -0.39 9.28 14.49
CA ARG A 44 -1.76 8.78 14.69
C ARG A 44 -2.70 9.87 15.23
N ARG A 45 -3.89 10.00 14.60
CA ARG A 45 -4.93 10.99 14.90
C ARG A 45 -4.52 12.46 14.67
N ARG A 46 -3.43 12.69 13.95
CA ARG A 46 -3.10 14.00 13.39
C ARG A 46 -3.86 14.21 12.09
N VAL A 47 -3.90 15.45 11.65
CA VAL A 47 -4.50 15.84 10.36
C VAL A 47 -3.40 16.32 9.44
N LEU A 48 -3.36 15.83 8.22
CA LEU A 48 -2.35 16.21 7.23
C LEU A 48 -2.40 17.70 6.94
N ALA A 49 -1.25 18.35 7.04
CA ALA A 49 -1.07 19.76 6.73
C ALA A 49 -0.85 20.00 5.22
N GLU A 50 -0.46 18.97 4.46
CA GLU A 50 -0.17 19.01 3.03
C GLU A 50 -0.58 17.70 2.35
N ASP A 51 -0.65 17.72 1.02
CA ASP A 51 -0.89 16.53 0.22
C ASP A 51 0.31 15.57 0.29
N VAL A 52 0.02 14.27 0.34
CA VAL A 52 1.06 13.24 0.37
C VAL A 52 1.06 12.46 -0.92
N HIS A 53 2.19 12.54 -1.61
CA HIS A 53 2.47 11.77 -2.83
C HIS A 53 3.43 10.62 -2.53
N ALA A 54 3.25 9.50 -3.22
CA ALA A 54 4.12 8.34 -3.09
C ALA A 54 5.56 8.64 -3.52
N LEU A 55 6.55 8.28 -2.68
CA LEU A 55 7.97 8.39 -3.04
C LEU A 55 8.44 7.19 -3.87
N VAL A 56 7.75 6.07 -3.73
CA VAL A 56 8.04 4.80 -4.39
C VAL A 56 6.76 4.21 -5.00
N ALA A 57 6.90 3.25 -5.90
CA ALA A 57 5.78 2.46 -6.37
C ALA A 57 5.48 1.30 -5.41
N SER A 58 4.23 0.83 -5.36
CA SER A 58 3.83 -0.37 -4.63
C SER A 58 3.09 -1.34 -5.57
N PRO A 59 3.55 -2.61 -5.68
CA PRO A 59 4.88 -3.09 -5.28
C PRO A 59 5.99 -2.37 -6.06
N ARG A 60 7.21 -2.35 -5.50
CA ARG A 60 8.37 -1.67 -6.14
C ARG A 60 8.86 -2.36 -7.41
N ARG A 61 8.51 -3.64 -7.60
CA ARG A 61 8.88 -4.52 -8.73
C ARG A 61 7.74 -5.47 -9.04
N ASP A 62 7.81 -6.14 -10.17
CA ASP A 62 6.91 -7.26 -10.46
C ASP A 62 7.10 -8.36 -9.40
N VAL A 63 6.00 -8.80 -8.80
CA VAL A 63 6.01 -9.83 -7.74
C VAL A 63 5.03 -10.94 -8.07
N SER A 64 5.29 -12.14 -7.53
CA SER A 64 4.37 -13.26 -7.68
C SER A 64 3.08 -13.05 -6.90
N ALA A 65 1.96 -13.38 -7.50
CA ALA A 65 0.66 -13.45 -6.86
C ALA A 65 0.36 -14.84 -6.26
N MET A 66 1.17 -15.87 -6.58
CA MET A 66 0.96 -17.26 -6.20
C MET A 66 2.29 -17.94 -5.89
N ASP A 67 2.24 -19.04 -5.16
CA ASP A 67 3.38 -19.93 -4.98
C ASP A 67 3.52 -20.83 -6.22
N GLY A 68 4.74 -20.94 -6.75
CA GLY A 68 4.93 -21.68 -7.98
C GLY A 68 6.32 -21.56 -8.56
N TYR A 69 6.38 -21.47 -9.87
CA TYR A 69 7.62 -21.35 -10.64
C TYR A 69 7.52 -20.18 -11.61
N ALA A 70 8.43 -19.22 -11.47
CA ALA A 70 8.56 -18.09 -12.38
C ALA A 70 9.37 -18.52 -13.61
N LEU A 71 8.83 -18.29 -14.80
CA LEU A 71 9.39 -18.71 -16.07
C LEU A 71 8.96 -17.76 -17.21
N ARG A 72 9.44 -18.01 -18.40
CA ARG A 72 9.02 -17.29 -19.61
C ARG A 72 7.71 -17.88 -20.13
N ASP A 73 6.72 -17.04 -20.33
CA ASP A 73 5.42 -17.45 -20.88
C ASP A 73 5.52 -18.18 -22.22
N ALA A 74 6.46 -17.75 -23.07
CA ALA A 74 6.70 -18.35 -24.37
C ALA A 74 7.17 -19.82 -24.32
N ASP A 75 7.70 -20.24 -23.17
CA ASP A 75 8.21 -21.62 -22.97
C ASP A 75 7.19 -22.49 -22.20
N ALA A 76 6.07 -21.89 -21.74
CA ALA A 76 5.12 -22.52 -20.83
C ALA A 76 4.11 -23.39 -21.58
N GLU A 77 4.30 -24.70 -21.57
CA GLU A 77 3.32 -25.68 -22.08
C GLU A 77 3.28 -26.92 -21.19
N VAL A 78 2.19 -27.67 -21.23
CA VAL A 78 2.05 -28.91 -20.48
C VAL A 78 3.06 -29.94 -21.04
N GLY A 79 3.84 -30.56 -20.16
CA GLY A 79 4.93 -31.47 -20.51
C GLY A 79 6.29 -30.78 -20.67
N ALA A 80 6.35 -29.45 -20.66
CA ALA A 80 7.64 -28.73 -20.73
C ALA A 80 8.46 -28.93 -19.46
N HIS A 81 9.76 -29.11 -19.63
CA HIS A 81 10.76 -29.30 -18.59
C HIS A 81 11.59 -28.04 -18.39
N PHE A 82 11.82 -27.66 -17.15
CA PHE A 82 12.60 -26.49 -16.79
C PHE A 82 13.67 -26.85 -15.75
N ARG A 83 14.83 -26.24 -15.89
CA ARG A 83 15.87 -26.28 -14.88
C ARG A 83 15.56 -25.23 -13.80
N VAL A 84 15.42 -25.64 -12.56
CA VAL A 84 15.24 -24.75 -11.41
C VAL A 84 16.61 -24.19 -11.01
N VAL A 85 16.84 -22.91 -11.29
CA VAL A 85 18.14 -22.25 -11.12
C VAL A 85 18.26 -21.45 -9.82
N GLY A 86 17.19 -21.41 -9.02
CA GLY A 86 17.19 -20.72 -7.74
C GLY A 86 15.80 -20.61 -7.14
N GLU A 87 15.73 -19.87 -6.02
CA GLU A 87 14.51 -19.60 -5.29
C GLU A 87 14.36 -18.09 -5.05
N SER A 88 13.13 -17.62 -4.92
CA SER A 88 12.80 -16.22 -4.61
C SER A 88 11.74 -16.14 -3.52
N PHE A 89 12.06 -15.46 -2.42
CA PHE A 89 11.19 -15.24 -1.27
C PHE A 89 10.80 -13.77 -1.15
N ALA A 90 9.64 -13.51 -0.57
CA ALA A 90 9.22 -12.15 -0.25
C ALA A 90 10.23 -11.48 0.71
N GLY A 91 10.69 -10.28 0.36
CA GLY A 91 11.70 -9.55 1.13
C GLY A 91 13.13 -10.09 1.02
N GLY A 92 13.35 -11.17 0.25
CA GLY A 92 14.67 -11.75 0.02
C GLY A 92 15.48 -11.00 -1.04
N GLU A 93 16.66 -11.54 -1.33
CA GLU A 93 17.53 -11.06 -2.41
C GLU A 93 16.87 -11.26 -3.78
N LEU A 94 17.36 -10.52 -4.78
CA LEU A 94 16.86 -10.69 -6.16
C LEU A 94 17.28 -12.06 -6.69
N PRO A 95 16.32 -12.81 -7.27
CA PRO A 95 16.64 -14.10 -7.89
C PRO A 95 17.53 -13.92 -9.13
N PRO A 96 18.23 -15.02 -9.54
CA PRO A 96 19.04 -14.99 -10.75
C PRO A 96 18.18 -14.69 -12.00
N GLU A 97 18.79 -14.08 -13.01
CA GLU A 97 18.18 -13.91 -14.33
C GLU A 97 17.97 -15.28 -14.97
N ILE A 98 16.86 -15.45 -15.70
CA ILE A 98 16.52 -16.71 -16.38
C ILE A 98 16.50 -16.55 -17.90
N GLY A 99 16.88 -17.65 -18.58
CA GLY A 99 16.76 -17.83 -20.03
C GLY A 99 15.68 -18.84 -20.41
N THR A 100 15.70 -19.27 -21.67
CA THR A 100 14.85 -20.35 -22.17
C THR A 100 15.13 -21.65 -21.41
N GLY A 101 14.08 -22.37 -20.99
CA GLY A 101 14.19 -23.61 -20.27
C GLY A 101 14.62 -23.48 -18.79
N ASP A 102 14.79 -22.26 -18.27
CA ASP A 102 15.05 -22.02 -16.86
C ASP A 102 13.76 -21.62 -16.11
N ALA A 103 13.69 -21.97 -14.83
CA ALA A 103 12.66 -21.51 -13.92
C ALA A 103 13.28 -21.17 -12.55
N VAL A 104 12.60 -20.29 -11.80
CA VAL A 104 12.92 -19.99 -10.40
C VAL A 104 11.74 -20.43 -9.54
N ARG A 105 11.99 -21.19 -8.47
CA ARG A 105 10.99 -21.44 -7.46
C ARG A 105 10.63 -20.13 -6.79
N ILE A 106 9.34 -19.78 -6.78
CA ILE A 106 8.90 -18.46 -6.30
C ILE A 106 7.72 -18.59 -5.35
N PHE A 107 7.70 -17.71 -4.35
CA PHE A 107 6.63 -17.63 -3.35
C PHE A 107 5.86 -16.32 -3.50
N THR A 108 4.61 -16.31 -3.05
CA THR A 108 3.72 -15.14 -3.10
C THR A 108 4.40 -13.90 -2.50
N GLY A 109 4.37 -12.79 -3.21
CA GLY A 109 5.02 -11.54 -2.82
C GLY A 109 6.51 -11.46 -3.15
N ALA A 110 7.14 -12.54 -3.61
CA ALA A 110 8.55 -12.55 -4.01
C ALA A 110 8.76 -11.85 -5.36
N SER A 111 9.92 -11.23 -5.54
CA SER A 111 10.30 -10.56 -6.79
C SER A 111 10.47 -11.55 -7.93
N LEU A 112 9.91 -11.23 -9.11
CA LEU A 112 10.15 -12.01 -10.31
C LEU A 112 11.62 -11.89 -10.74
N PRO A 113 12.22 -13.00 -11.23
CA PRO A 113 13.52 -12.94 -11.89
C PRO A 113 13.42 -12.16 -13.20
N LYS A 114 14.50 -11.48 -13.56
CA LYS A 114 14.62 -10.89 -14.89
C LYS A 114 14.56 -12.00 -15.94
N GLY A 115 13.78 -11.79 -16.99
CA GLY A 115 13.50 -12.78 -18.02
C GLY A 115 12.18 -13.54 -17.83
N ALA A 116 11.64 -13.63 -16.60
CA ALA A 116 10.32 -14.19 -16.35
C ALA A 116 9.20 -13.17 -16.57
N ASN A 117 8.07 -13.66 -17.01
CA ASN A 117 6.84 -12.88 -17.15
C ASN A 117 5.57 -13.68 -16.79
N ARG A 118 5.72 -14.93 -16.34
CA ARG A 118 4.64 -15.81 -15.88
C ARG A 118 5.07 -16.56 -14.61
N VAL A 119 4.10 -16.84 -13.75
CA VAL A 119 4.22 -17.82 -12.66
C VAL A 119 3.22 -18.93 -12.94
N VAL A 120 3.71 -20.18 -13.01
CA VAL A 120 2.87 -21.37 -13.02
C VAL A 120 2.76 -21.87 -11.60
N MET A 121 1.53 -22.08 -11.11
CA MET A 121 1.27 -22.50 -9.73
C MET A 121 1.89 -23.86 -9.46
N GLN A 122 2.36 -24.06 -8.25
CA GLN A 122 3.02 -25.32 -7.84
C GLN A 122 2.13 -26.55 -8.01
N GLU A 123 0.81 -26.41 -7.88
CA GLU A 123 -0.19 -27.46 -8.04
C GLU A 123 -0.24 -28.00 -9.49
N ASN A 124 0.21 -27.21 -10.47
CA ASN A 124 0.30 -27.60 -11.87
C ASN A 124 1.68 -28.15 -12.25
N CYS A 125 2.59 -28.24 -11.30
CA CYS A 125 3.97 -28.62 -11.51
C CYS A 125 4.36 -29.86 -10.69
N ARG A 126 5.36 -30.61 -11.20
CA ARG A 126 6.08 -31.61 -10.44
C ARG A 126 7.57 -31.27 -10.48
N ALA A 127 8.21 -31.23 -9.33
CA ALA A 127 9.65 -31.02 -9.22
C ALA A 127 10.35 -32.27 -8.74
N ASP A 128 11.50 -32.58 -9.32
CA ASP A 128 12.41 -33.64 -8.89
C ASP A 128 13.85 -33.09 -8.96
N GLY A 129 14.44 -32.87 -7.80
CA GLY A 129 15.73 -32.21 -7.68
C GLY A 129 15.73 -30.80 -8.33
N SER A 130 16.60 -30.61 -9.30
CA SER A 130 16.73 -29.34 -10.03
C SER A 130 15.88 -29.24 -11.30
N VAL A 131 14.99 -30.18 -11.55
CA VAL A 131 14.11 -30.20 -12.73
C VAL A 131 12.66 -30.03 -12.27
N MET A 132 11.93 -29.14 -12.96
CA MET A 132 10.50 -28.97 -12.81
C MET A 132 9.79 -29.25 -14.13
N VAL A 133 8.64 -29.92 -14.08
CA VAL A 133 7.79 -30.23 -15.24
C VAL A 133 6.40 -29.67 -14.99
N ILE A 134 5.80 -29.03 -16.01
CA ILE A 134 4.39 -28.65 -15.97
C ILE A 134 3.56 -29.92 -16.27
N VAL A 135 2.80 -30.41 -15.29
CA VAL A 135 2.07 -31.68 -15.39
C VAL A 135 0.57 -31.53 -15.59
N ALA A 136 0.04 -30.30 -15.44
CA ALA A 136 -1.38 -30.04 -15.59
C ALA A 136 -1.63 -28.71 -16.33
N PRO A 137 -2.78 -28.57 -17.00
CA PRO A 137 -3.17 -27.31 -17.63
C PRO A 137 -3.18 -26.17 -16.60
N PHE A 138 -2.68 -25.02 -17.00
CA PHE A 138 -2.68 -23.79 -16.24
C PHE A 138 -3.52 -22.74 -16.99
N GLY A 139 -4.25 -21.89 -16.25
CA GLY A 139 -5.13 -20.89 -16.85
C GLY A 139 -4.38 -19.78 -17.58
N PRO A 140 -5.09 -18.85 -18.24
CA PRO A 140 -4.51 -17.73 -18.96
C PRO A 140 -3.87 -16.68 -18.04
N GLY A 141 -4.11 -16.77 -16.72
CA GLY A 141 -3.56 -15.85 -15.73
C GLY A 141 -2.06 -15.95 -15.63
N TRP A 142 -1.39 -14.80 -15.64
CA TRP A 142 0.08 -14.76 -15.54
C TRP A 142 0.57 -14.86 -14.10
N HIS A 143 -0.33 -14.68 -13.13
CA HIS A 143 -0.07 -14.69 -11.69
C HIS A 143 1.08 -13.75 -11.26
N VAL A 144 1.20 -12.63 -11.96
CA VAL A 144 2.18 -11.58 -11.71
C VAL A 144 1.46 -10.29 -11.35
N ARG A 145 1.77 -9.73 -10.18
CA ARG A 145 1.41 -8.36 -9.83
C ARG A 145 2.48 -7.42 -10.33
N LYS A 146 2.10 -6.52 -11.20
CA LYS A 146 3.04 -5.57 -11.81
C LYS A 146 3.49 -4.51 -10.82
N ALA A 147 4.72 -4.05 -11.01
CA ALA A 147 5.22 -2.87 -10.31
C ALA A 147 4.23 -1.71 -10.43
N GLY A 148 3.93 -1.05 -9.32
CA GLY A 148 2.99 0.07 -9.29
C GLY A 148 1.52 -0.30 -9.42
N SER A 149 1.14 -1.58 -9.33
CA SER A 149 -0.27 -1.99 -9.43
C SER A 149 -1.16 -1.48 -8.29
N ASP A 150 -0.62 -1.10 -7.14
CA ASP A 150 -1.35 -0.49 -6.05
C ASP A 150 -1.32 1.05 -6.17
N PHE A 151 -0.13 1.60 -6.36
CA PHE A 151 0.11 3.01 -6.70
C PHE A 151 1.51 3.18 -7.31
N GLY A 152 1.65 4.16 -8.19
CA GLY A 152 2.91 4.57 -8.80
C GLY A 152 3.64 5.64 -7.98
N LYS A 153 4.94 5.81 -8.27
CA LYS A 153 5.70 6.94 -7.70
C LYS A 153 5.11 8.26 -8.20
N GLY A 154 4.83 9.18 -7.28
CA GLY A 154 4.25 10.49 -7.54
C GLY A 154 2.73 10.54 -7.45
N ASP A 155 2.04 9.41 -7.31
CA ASP A 155 0.59 9.38 -7.14
C ASP A 155 0.19 10.09 -5.84
N LEU A 156 -0.88 10.86 -5.89
CA LEU A 156 -1.51 11.44 -4.71
C LEU A 156 -2.20 10.32 -3.91
N LEU A 157 -1.75 10.08 -2.70
CA LEU A 157 -2.28 9.02 -1.84
C LEU A 157 -3.26 9.56 -0.79
N LEU A 158 -2.92 10.66 -0.16
CA LEU A 158 -3.72 11.29 0.88
C LEU A 158 -3.69 12.81 0.67
N ALA A 159 -4.87 13.42 0.67
CA ALA A 159 -4.99 14.87 0.53
C ALA A 159 -4.78 15.59 1.87
N LYS A 160 -4.35 16.83 1.81
CA LYS A 160 -4.37 17.76 2.95
C LYS A 160 -5.73 17.74 3.63
N GLY A 161 -5.73 17.77 4.96
CA GLY A 161 -6.94 17.70 5.79
C GLY A 161 -7.38 16.27 6.12
N HIS A 162 -6.70 15.24 5.62
CA HIS A 162 -7.00 13.86 5.95
C HIS A 162 -6.60 13.53 7.38
N LEU A 163 -7.51 12.89 8.14
CA LEU A 163 -7.22 12.39 9.48
C LEU A 163 -6.40 11.10 9.38
N LEU A 164 -5.25 11.04 10.04
CA LEU A 164 -4.38 9.87 10.03
C LEU A 164 -4.93 8.76 10.91
N ASP A 165 -5.81 7.95 10.33
CA ASP A 165 -6.30 6.70 10.87
C ASP A 165 -5.33 5.53 10.60
N PRO A 166 -5.57 4.30 11.10
CA PRO A 166 -4.67 3.17 10.86
C PRO A 166 -4.45 2.84 9.37
N GLN A 167 -5.46 3.01 8.52
CA GLN A 167 -5.34 2.75 7.08
C GLN A 167 -4.43 3.80 6.42
N ALA A 168 -4.62 5.06 6.76
CA ALA A 168 -3.76 6.15 6.30
C ALA A 168 -2.31 5.94 6.73
N MET A 169 -2.07 5.48 7.97
CA MET A 169 -0.72 5.18 8.49
C MET A 169 -0.04 4.05 7.68
N VAL A 170 -0.78 2.98 7.33
CA VAL A 170 -0.26 1.91 6.46
C VAL A 170 0.08 2.44 5.06
N THR A 171 -0.78 3.30 4.51
CA THR A 171 -0.55 3.93 3.21
C THR A 171 0.71 4.77 3.21
N LEU A 172 0.94 5.58 4.25
CA LEU A 172 2.15 6.39 4.40
C LEU A 172 3.40 5.51 4.49
N ALA A 173 3.37 4.46 5.32
CA ALA A 173 4.48 3.52 5.45
C ALA A 173 4.80 2.82 4.12
N ALA A 174 3.79 2.37 3.37
CA ALA A 174 3.96 1.73 2.07
C ALA A 174 4.53 2.68 1.01
N ALA A 175 4.26 3.98 1.15
CA ALA A 175 4.69 5.04 0.24
C ALA A 175 6.10 5.58 0.54
N ASP A 176 6.77 5.08 1.58
CA ASP A 176 8.08 5.53 2.07
C ASP A 176 8.03 6.96 2.67
N ARG A 177 6.92 7.25 3.40
CA ARG A 177 6.64 8.54 4.04
C ARG A 177 6.61 8.46 5.56
#